data_8d3d4d5e05f74d6a4e72d6617b6a6fec
#
_entry.id   8d3d4d5e05f74d6a4e72d6617b6a6fec
#
_cell.length_a   1.000
_cell.length_b   1.000
_cell.length_c   1.000
_cell.angle_alpha   90.00
_cell.angle_beta   90.00
_cell.angle_gamma   90.00
#
_symmetry.space_group_name_H-M   'P 1'
#
loop_
_entity.id
_entity.type
_entity.pdbx_description
1 polymer ?
#
loop_
_entity_poly.entity_id
_entity_poly.type
_entity_poly.pdbx_seq_one_letter_code
_entity_poly.pdbx_strand_id
1 'polypeptide(L)'
;NPNANTDDTSCVPVVIGCTDASALNYDSLANTNNGCVYPALGCTDPTQFNYDPNANTDDGSCVPVIIGCTDPTAFNYDSLANTNSGCVYPVLGCTDPTAFNYNPLANTNDSTCVPFIYGCTDNMMFNYNPTANTDNGSCISFIYGCTDSTQFNYDPLANTDNGTCISFIYGCTD
;
A
#
# COMPACT_ATOMS: atom_id res chain seq x y z
N ASN A 1 51.33 -1.44 -61.08
CA ASN A 1 52.73 -1.21 -61.29
C ASN A 1 52.91 0.17 -61.97
N PRO A 2 53.49 1.19 -61.33
CA PRO A 2 53.62 2.53 -61.88
C PRO A 2 54.55 2.63 -63.11
N ASN A 3 55.34 1.58 -63.38
CA ASN A 3 56.25 1.53 -64.49
C ASN A 3 55.75 0.65 -65.66
N ALA A 4 54.48 0.12 -65.55
CA ALA A 4 53.90 -0.65 -66.65
C ALA A 4 53.49 0.27 -67.77
N ASN A 5 53.91 -0.08 -69.05
CA ASN A 5 53.58 0.66 -70.26
C ASN A 5 52.63 -0.15 -71.22
N THR A 6 52.23 -1.35 -70.78
CA THR A 6 51.27 -2.19 -71.43
C THR A 6 50.35 -2.83 -70.42
N ASP A 7 49.07 -2.79 -70.69
CA ASP A 7 48.02 -3.42 -69.80
C ASP A 7 48.04 -4.94 -70.21
N ASP A 8 48.30 -5.78 -69.19
CA ASP A 8 48.27 -7.22 -69.29
C ASP A 8 46.97 -7.83 -68.73
N THR A 9 45.99 -7.00 -68.46
CA THR A 9 44.70 -7.36 -67.86
C THR A 9 44.77 -7.92 -66.39
N SER A 10 45.97 -7.76 -65.79
CA SER A 10 46.17 -8.21 -64.37
C SER A 10 45.63 -7.27 -63.30
N CYS A 11 45.12 -6.09 -63.70
CA CYS A 11 44.55 -5.14 -62.80
C CYS A 11 43.27 -5.70 -62.19
N VAL A 12 43.29 -5.90 -60.87
CA VAL A 12 42.11 -6.26 -60.08
C VAL A 12 41.46 -4.99 -59.55
N PRO A 13 40.20 -4.74 -59.90
CA PRO A 13 39.48 -3.55 -59.30
C PRO A 13 39.42 -3.61 -57.78
N VAL A 14 39.54 -2.45 -57.17
CA VAL A 14 39.38 -2.32 -55.71
C VAL A 14 37.92 -2.50 -55.39
N VAL A 15 37.60 -3.55 -54.61
CA VAL A 15 36.25 -3.78 -54.00
C VAL A 15 36.37 -3.58 -52.52
N ILE A 16 35.73 -2.51 -52.06
CA ILE A 16 35.75 -2.11 -50.65
C ILE A 16 34.56 -2.79 -49.91
N GLY A 17 34.84 -3.50 -48.83
CA GLY A 17 33.87 -4.20 -48.00
C GLY A 17 34.53 -4.87 -46.79
N CYS A 18 33.77 -5.59 -46.01
CA CYS A 18 34.33 -6.38 -44.92
C CYS A 18 34.94 -7.68 -45.41
N THR A 19 36.24 -7.87 -45.18
CA THR A 19 36.98 -9.08 -45.59
C THR A 19 37.09 -10.12 -44.47
N ASP A 20 36.53 -9.86 -43.29
CA ASP A 20 36.53 -10.78 -42.13
C ASP A 20 35.29 -11.70 -42.20
N ALA A 21 35.51 -12.99 -42.36
CA ALA A 21 34.44 -13.99 -42.42
C ALA A 21 33.64 -14.17 -41.10
N SER A 22 34.14 -13.63 -39.97
CA SER A 22 33.44 -13.63 -38.69
C SER A 22 32.46 -12.45 -38.52
N ALA A 23 32.53 -11.46 -39.42
CA ALA A 23 31.63 -10.32 -39.42
C ALA A 23 30.27 -10.62 -40.07
N LEU A 24 29.19 -9.98 -39.59
CA LEU A 24 27.84 -10.13 -40.11
C LEU A 24 27.67 -9.64 -41.53
N ASN A 25 28.49 -8.68 -41.95
CA ASN A 25 28.49 -8.06 -43.28
C ASN A 25 29.71 -8.47 -44.11
N TYR A 26 30.22 -9.70 -43.89
CA TYR A 26 31.29 -10.25 -44.69
C TYR A 26 30.95 -10.21 -46.18
N ASP A 27 31.85 -9.68 -46.99
CA ASP A 27 31.75 -9.66 -48.45
C ASP A 27 32.91 -10.46 -49.05
N SER A 28 32.61 -11.62 -49.63
CA SER A 28 33.59 -12.51 -50.22
C SER A 28 34.27 -11.95 -51.49
N LEU A 29 33.71 -10.89 -52.08
CA LEU A 29 34.26 -10.18 -53.21
C LEU A 29 35.18 -9.03 -52.83
N ALA A 30 35.10 -8.56 -51.57
CA ALA A 30 35.94 -7.47 -51.10
C ALA A 30 37.41 -7.89 -51.04
N ASN A 31 38.29 -7.00 -51.51
CA ASN A 31 39.73 -7.12 -51.43
C ASN A 31 40.41 -5.98 -50.65
N THR A 32 39.60 -5.06 -50.17
CA THR A 32 40.03 -3.94 -49.30
C THR A 32 39.07 -3.85 -48.11
N ASN A 33 39.59 -4.12 -46.89
CA ASN A 33 38.79 -4.18 -45.69
C ASN A 33 38.28 -2.80 -45.26
N ASN A 34 36.95 -2.72 -45.06
CA ASN A 34 36.30 -1.53 -44.51
C ASN A 34 34.94 -1.90 -43.93
N GLY A 35 34.62 -1.30 -42.75
CA GLY A 35 33.27 -1.27 -42.18
C GLY A 35 32.75 -2.63 -41.69
N CYS A 36 33.58 -3.53 -41.16
CA CYS A 36 33.16 -4.78 -40.56
C CYS A 36 32.22 -4.52 -39.36
N VAL A 37 31.08 -5.24 -39.34
CA VAL A 37 30.12 -5.27 -38.26
C VAL A 37 30.13 -6.64 -37.61
N TYR A 38 30.48 -6.70 -36.36
CA TYR A 38 30.55 -7.94 -35.58
C TYR A 38 29.27 -8.24 -34.82
N PRO A 39 28.96 -9.52 -34.55
CA PRO A 39 27.84 -9.88 -33.70
C PRO A 39 27.97 -9.27 -32.29
N ALA A 40 26.98 -8.49 -31.87
CA ALA A 40 26.75 -8.07 -30.50
C ALA A 40 25.51 -8.84 -30.00
N LEU A 41 25.76 -9.83 -29.14
CA LEU A 41 24.75 -10.75 -28.67
C LEU A 41 23.93 -10.15 -27.56
N GLY A 42 22.62 -10.40 -27.55
CA GLY A 42 21.66 -9.94 -26.51
C GLY A 42 20.24 -10.01 -27.02
N CYS A 43 19.29 -9.57 -26.19
CA CYS A 43 17.88 -9.49 -26.57
C CYS A 43 17.65 -8.30 -27.50
N THR A 44 17.21 -8.57 -28.74
CA THR A 44 16.96 -7.56 -29.78
C THR A 44 15.51 -7.10 -29.86
N ASP A 45 14.61 -7.67 -29.08
CA ASP A 45 13.18 -7.29 -29.04
C ASP A 45 12.93 -6.14 -28.05
N PRO A 46 12.55 -4.93 -28.51
CA PRO A 46 12.34 -3.76 -27.64
C PRO A 46 11.12 -3.89 -26.70
N THR A 47 10.30 -4.92 -26.84
CA THR A 47 9.14 -5.19 -25.97
C THR A 47 9.51 -6.04 -24.77
N GLN A 48 10.74 -6.55 -24.70
CA GLN A 48 11.19 -7.43 -23.64
C GLN A 48 11.87 -6.66 -22.50
N PHE A 49 11.85 -7.25 -21.30
CA PHE A 49 12.38 -6.63 -20.08
C PHE A 49 13.88 -6.31 -20.15
N ASN A 50 14.65 -7.22 -20.77
CA ASN A 50 16.11 -7.12 -20.89
C ASN A 50 16.57 -6.74 -22.30
N TYR A 51 15.76 -5.95 -23.01
CA TYR A 51 16.16 -5.41 -24.32
C TYR A 51 17.50 -4.67 -24.25
N ASP A 52 18.43 -5.04 -25.16
CA ASP A 52 19.70 -4.34 -25.33
C ASP A 52 19.72 -3.61 -26.69
N PRO A 53 19.69 -2.26 -26.70
CA PRO A 53 19.70 -1.48 -27.94
C PRO A 53 21.02 -1.59 -28.71
N ASN A 54 22.10 -2.13 -28.10
CA ASN A 54 23.38 -2.36 -28.76
C ASN A 54 23.49 -3.76 -29.39
N ALA A 55 22.61 -4.67 -29.02
CA ALA A 55 22.58 -6.00 -29.63
C ALA A 55 22.08 -5.91 -31.06
N ASN A 56 22.79 -6.62 -31.96
CA ASN A 56 22.41 -6.79 -33.36
C ASN A 56 22.17 -8.27 -33.75
N THR A 57 22.31 -9.14 -32.77
CA THR A 57 22.14 -10.61 -32.95
C THR A 57 21.44 -11.15 -31.70
N ASP A 58 20.24 -11.69 -31.89
CA ASP A 58 19.49 -12.31 -30.80
C ASP A 58 20.16 -13.60 -30.34
N ASP A 59 20.42 -13.73 -29.05
CA ASP A 59 21.01 -14.91 -28.42
C ASP A 59 19.98 -15.80 -27.70
N GLY A 60 18.70 -15.49 -27.83
CA GLY A 60 17.59 -16.18 -27.16
C GLY A 60 17.44 -15.85 -25.66
N SER A 61 18.13 -14.81 -25.16
CA SER A 61 18.09 -14.41 -23.75
C SER A 61 16.92 -13.51 -23.41
N CYS A 62 16.02 -13.19 -24.35
CA CYS A 62 14.90 -12.30 -24.13
C CYS A 62 13.99 -12.79 -22.99
N VAL A 63 13.74 -11.90 -22.04
CA VAL A 63 12.86 -12.13 -20.88
C VAL A 63 11.60 -11.30 -21.04
N PRO A 64 10.40 -11.91 -20.98
CA PRO A 64 9.15 -11.17 -21.11
C PRO A 64 8.94 -10.18 -19.95
N VAL A 65 8.29 -9.06 -20.24
CA VAL A 65 7.83 -8.11 -19.22
C VAL A 65 6.68 -8.74 -18.43
N ILE A 66 6.86 -8.90 -17.11
CA ILE A 66 5.83 -9.35 -16.17
C ILE A 66 5.54 -8.21 -15.23
N ILE A 67 4.37 -7.60 -15.37
CA ILE A 67 3.96 -6.43 -14.58
C ILE A 67 3.28 -6.90 -13.31
N GLY A 68 3.74 -6.41 -12.15
CA GLY A 68 3.18 -6.70 -10.83
C GLY A 68 3.93 -5.94 -9.75
N CYS A 69 3.56 -6.16 -8.50
CA CYS A 69 4.27 -5.56 -7.38
C CYS A 69 5.55 -6.33 -7.07
N THR A 70 6.71 -5.68 -7.22
CA THR A 70 8.03 -6.28 -6.95
C THR A 70 8.54 -6.04 -5.52
N ASP A 71 7.77 -5.34 -4.68
CA ASP A 71 8.15 -5.09 -3.29
C ASP A 71 7.63 -6.20 -2.37
N PRO A 72 8.52 -7.00 -1.72
CA PRO A 72 8.12 -8.09 -0.85
C PRO A 72 7.40 -7.65 0.44
N THR A 73 7.39 -6.35 0.76
CA THR A 73 6.65 -5.80 1.90
C THR A 73 5.21 -5.43 1.56
N ALA A 74 4.86 -5.43 0.29
CA ALA A 74 3.50 -5.15 -0.17
C ALA A 74 2.59 -6.37 0.00
N PHE A 75 1.31 -6.10 0.24
CA PHE A 75 0.28 -7.13 0.42
C PHE A 75 0.07 -8.00 -0.84
N ASN A 76 0.22 -7.39 -2.01
CA ASN A 76 0.06 -8.03 -3.32
C ASN A 76 1.40 -8.26 -4.04
N TYR A 77 2.46 -8.56 -3.28
CA TYR A 77 3.76 -8.94 -3.85
C TYR A 77 3.63 -10.10 -4.83
N ASP A 78 4.23 -9.93 -6.01
CA ASP A 78 4.33 -10.97 -7.03
C ASP A 78 5.81 -11.29 -7.28
N SER A 79 6.24 -12.48 -6.86
CA SER A 79 7.63 -12.94 -7.02
C SER A 79 8.06 -13.18 -8.45
N LEU A 80 7.12 -13.24 -9.40
CA LEU A 80 7.40 -13.43 -10.82
C LEU A 80 7.49 -12.09 -11.56
N ALA A 81 6.98 -11.00 -10.98
CA ALA A 81 7.03 -9.68 -11.59
C ALA A 81 8.47 -9.17 -11.68
N ASN A 82 8.82 -8.61 -12.85
CA ASN A 82 10.08 -7.93 -13.09
C ASN A 82 9.93 -6.43 -13.40
N THR A 83 8.68 -5.97 -13.52
CA THR A 83 8.34 -4.57 -13.75
C THR A 83 7.34 -4.13 -12.70
N ASN A 84 7.77 -3.19 -11.82
CA ASN A 84 6.97 -2.78 -10.69
C ASN A 84 5.73 -1.96 -11.08
N SER A 85 4.56 -2.39 -10.58
CA SER A 85 3.31 -1.67 -10.74
C SER A 85 2.29 -2.07 -9.69
N GLY A 86 1.52 -1.09 -9.19
CA GLY A 86 0.32 -1.34 -8.40
C GLY A 86 0.54 -1.96 -7.02
N CYS A 87 1.66 -1.70 -6.35
CA CYS A 87 1.88 -2.18 -4.99
C CYS A 87 0.82 -1.64 -4.01
N VAL A 88 0.25 -2.53 -3.22
CA VAL A 88 -0.71 -2.24 -2.15
C VAL A 88 -0.05 -2.57 -0.82
N TYR A 89 0.10 -1.57 0.04
CA TYR A 89 0.72 -1.74 1.34
C TYR A 89 -0.31 -2.03 2.45
N PRO A 90 0.07 -2.77 3.51
CA PRO A 90 -0.79 -2.95 4.67
C PRO A 90 -1.14 -1.60 5.32
N VAL A 91 -2.43 -1.36 5.47
CA VAL A 91 -2.98 -0.27 6.31
C VAL A 91 -3.62 -0.93 7.50
N LEU A 92 -2.94 -0.82 8.64
CA LEU A 92 -3.36 -1.44 9.89
C LEU A 92 -4.51 -0.66 10.53
N GLY A 93 -5.43 -1.38 11.16
CA GLY A 93 -6.57 -0.84 11.89
C GLY A 93 -7.69 -1.85 12.07
N CYS A 94 -8.75 -1.44 12.74
CA CYS A 94 -9.93 -2.28 12.89
C CYS A 94 -10.69 -2.37 11.57
N THR A 95 -10.82 -3.59 11.04
CA THR A 95 -11.54 -3.88 9.78
C THR A 95 -12.98 -4.35 9.99
N ASP A 96 -13.45 -4.43 11.25
CA ASP A 96 -14.84 -4.80 11.57
C ASP A 96 -15.76 -3.58 11.48
N PRO A 97 -16.71 -3.52 10.52
CA PRO A 97 -17.61 -2.39 10.36
C PRO A 97 -18.61 -2.24 11.52
N THR A 98 -18.72 -3.23 12.41
CA THR A 98 -19.57 -3.19 13.60
C THR A 98 -18.84 -2.70 14.84
N ALA A 99 -17.54 -2.41 14.75
CA ALA A 99 -16.75 -1.88 15.85
C ALA A 99 -16.81 -0.36 15.92
N PHE A 100 -16.68 0.18 17.15
CA PHE A 100 -16.67 1.61 17.44
C PHE A 100 -15.55 2.36 16.71
N ASN A 101 -14.37 1.74 16.64
CA ASN A 101 -13.18 2.32 15.99
C ASN A 101 -12.90 1.74 14.61
N TYR A 102 -13.94 1.34 13.88
CA TYR A 102 -13.80 0.88 12.50
C TYR A 102 -13.04 1.89 11.64
N ASN A 103 -12.03 1.40 10.91
CA ASN A 103 -11.28 2.21 9.95
C ASN A 103 -11.56 1.70 8.52
N PRO A 104 -12.34 2.44 7.70
CA PRO A 104 -12.69 2.01 6.34
C PRO A 104 -11.49 1.97 5.38
N LEU A 105 -10.34 2.56 5.75
CA LEU A 105 -9.11 2.53 4.96
C LEU A 105 -8.21 1.35 5.33
N ALA A 106 -8.46 0.69 6.49
CA ALA A 106 -7.69 -0.46 6.89
C ALA A 106 -7.99 -1.66 5.99
N ASN A 107 -6.93 -2.30 5.49
CA ASN A 107 -6.99 -3.56 4.75
C ASN A 107 -6.41 -4.74 5.52
N THR A 108 -5.87 -4.48 6.72
CA THR A 108 -5.24 -5.47 7.58
C THR A 108 -5.67 -5.22 9.02
N ASN A 109 -6.35 -6.20 9.62
CA ASN A 109 -6.78 -6.11 11.02
C ASN A 109 -5.58 -6.22 11.96
N ASP A 110 -5.43 -5.23 12.85
CA ASP A 110 -4.39 -5.18 13.88
C ASP A 110 -4.86 -5.66 15.26
N SER A 111 -6.07 -6.22 15.34
CA SER A 111 -6.71 -6.68 16.57
C SER A 111 -7.04 -5.57 17.59
N THR A 112 -7.12 -4.33 17.15
CA THR A 112 -7.47 -3.18 18.01
C THR A 112 -8.96 -2.86 18.02
N CYS A 113 -9.81 -3.69 17.43
CA CYS A 113 -11.25 -3.45 17.37
C CYS A 113 -11.86 -3.31 18.77
N VAL A 114 -12.58 -2.21 18.99
CA VAL A 114 -13.29 -1.91 20.22
C VAL A 114 -14.80 -2.00 19.99
N PRO A 115 -15.55 -2.79 20.75
CA PRO A 115 -17.00 -2.87 20.61
C PRO A 115 -17.67 -1.58 21.07
N PHE A 116 -18.90 -1.31 20.60
CA PHE A 116 -19.75 -0.28 21.16
C PHE A 116 -20.13 -0.64 22.59
N ILE A 117 -19.87 0.25 23.55
CA ILE A 117 -20.30 0.17 24.95
C ILE A 117 -21.25 1.34 25.20
N TYR A 118 -22.52 1.05 25.28
CA TYR A 118 -23.56 2.08 25.44
C TYR A 118 -23.77 2.47 26.90
N GLY A 119 -23.99 3.76 27.17
CA GLY A 119 -24.27 4.30 28.48
C GLY A 119 -24.22 5.82 28.48
N CYS A 120 -24.41 6.42 29.64
CA CYS A 120 -24.21 7.86 29.80
C CYS A 120 -22.71 8.21 29.78
N THR A 121 -22.28 8.99 28.82
CA THR A 121 -20.87 9.39 28.61
C THR A 121 -20.54 10.76 29.22
N ASP A 122 -21.53 11.47 29.78
CA ASP A 122 -21.34 12.76 30.44
C ASP A 122 -20.97 12.55 31.90
N ASN A 123 -19.77 12.93 32.31
CA ASN A 123 -19.25 12.80 33.66
C ASN A 123 -19.92 13.74 34.70
N MET A 124 -20.76 14.68 34.23
CA MET A 124 -21.55 15.57 35.09
C MET A 124 -22.92 14.98 35.44
N MET A 125 -23.22 13.76 35.03
CA MET A 125 -24.50 13.10 35.25
C MET A 125 -24.41 12.02 36.32
N PHE A 126 -25.55 11.82 37.01
CA PHE A 126 -25.67 10.89 38.15
C PHE A 126 -25.29 9.44 37.76
N ASN A 127 -25.71 8.99 36.60
CA ASN A 127 -25.47 7.63 36.09
C ASN A 127 -24.35 7.55 35.07
N TYR A 128 -23.34 8.42 35.16
CA TYR A 128 -22.14 8.36 34.33
C TYR A 128 -21.52 6.98 34.34
N ASN A 129 -21.26 6.47 33.14
CA ASN A 129 -20.53 5.19 32.93
C ASN A 129 -19.16 5.46 32.32
N PRO A 130 -18.05 5.36 33.09
CA PRO A 130 -16.71 5.64 32.58
C PRO A 130 -16.21 4.64 31.55
N THR A 131 -16.88 3.50 31.36
CA THR A 131 -16.53 2.50 30.33
C THR A 131 -17.32 2.69 29.04
N ALA A 132 -18.38 3.49 29.06
CA ALA A 132 -19.17 3.77 27.86
C ALA A 132 -18.36 4.61 26.86
N ASN A 133 -18.39 4.19 25.59
CA ASN A 133 -17.83 4.95 24.47
C ASN A 133 -18.90 5.54 23.54
N THR A 134 -20.17 5.24 23.82
CA THR A 134 -21.31 5.68 22.99
C THR A 134 -22.47 6.08 23.90
N ASP A 135 -22.89 7.33 23.81
CA ASP A 135 -24.05 7.80 24.53
C ASP A 135 -25.34 7.18 23.96
N ASN A 136 -26.15 6.63 24.84
CA ASN A 136 -27.46 6.05 24.50
C ASN A 136 -28.65 6.93 24.89
N GLY A 137 -28.40 8.17 25.32
CA GLY A 137 -29.41 9.11 25.77
C GLY A 137 -29.99 8.79 27.16
N SER A 138 -29.36 7.91 27.96
CA SER A 138 -29.84 7.51 29.27
C SER A 138 -29.32 8.39 30.42
N CYS A 139 -28.65 9.48 30.13
CA CYS A 139 -28.07 10.35 31.12
C CYS A 139 -29.16 10.94 32.05
N ILE A 140 -28.96 10.82 33.38
CA ILE A 140 -29.83 11.30 34.40
C ILE A 140 -29.12 12.41 35.17
N SER A 141 -29.74 13.58 35.28
CA SER A 141 -29.21 14.71 36.07
C SER A 141 -29.25 14.41 37.55
N PHE A 142 -28.36 15.04 38.33
CA PHE A 142 -28.45 15.04 39.77
C PHE A 142 -29.72 15.78 40.20
N ILE A 143 -30.57 15.12 41.05
CA ILE A 143 -31.74 15.71 41.72
C ILE A 143 -31.46 15.62 43.21
N TYR A 144 -31.18 16.75 43.79
CA TYR A 144 -30.79 16.84 45.19
C TYR A 144 -32.02 16.95 46.10
N GLY A 145 -32.08 16.13 47.15
CA GLY A 145 -33.13 16.13 48.15
C GLY A 145 -32.87 15.11 49.24
N CYS A 146 -33.81 14.95 50.17
CA CYS A 146 -33.74 13.88 51.16
C CYS A 146 -34.12 12.54 50.51
N THR A 147 -33.17 11.60 50.42
CA THR A 147 -33.38 10.29 49.80
C THR A 147 -33.81 9.18 50.74
N ASP A 148 -33.89 9.48 52.07
CA ASP A 148 -34.35 8.52 53.09
C ASP A 148 -35.87 8.55 53.22
N SER A 149 -36.54 7.47 52.82
CA SER A 149 -38.01 7.34 52.86
C SER A 149 -38.61 7.31 54.28
N THR A 150 -37.79 7.20 55.32
CA THR A 150 -38.22 7.23 56.70
C THR A 150 -38.24 8.64 57.30
N GLN A 151 -37.86 9.65 56.53
CA GLN A 151 -37.78 11.02 56.96
C GLN A 151 -39.02 11.84 56.54
N PHE A 152 -39.31 12.90 57.31
CA PHE A 152 -40.46 13.74 57.06
C PHE A 152 -40.50 14.46 55.75
N ASN A 153 -39.34 14.90 55.27
CA ASN A 153 -39.19 15.63 54.00
C ASN A 153 -38.59 14.77 52.90
N TYR A 154 -38.87 13.46 52.90
CA TYR A 154 -38.47 12.56 51.83
C TYR A 154 -38.95 13.08 50.49
N ASP A 155 -38.03 13.13 49.52
CA ASP A 155 -38.33 13.45 48.11
C ASP A 155 -38.14 12.21 47.23
N PRO A 156 -39.20 11.61 46.72
CA PRO A 156 -39.13 10.40 45.91
C PRO A 156 -38.48 10.63 44.53
N LEU A 157 -38.25 11.88 44.10
CA LEU A 157 -37.60 12.24 42.86
C LEU A 157 -36.09 12.46 43.06
N ALA A 158 -35.65 12.70 44.31
CA ALA A 158 -34.23 12.88 44.59
C ALA A 158 -33.44 11.59 44.36
N ASN A 159 -32.32 11.70 43.64
CA ASN A 159 -31.35 10.62 43.46
C ASN A 159 -30.03 10.87 44.21
N THR A 160 -29.92 12.03 44.85
CA THR A 160 -28.70 12.43 45.57
C THR A 160 -29.09 13.13 46.87
N ASP A 161 -28.63 12.57 48.00
CA ASP A 161 -28.87 13.18 49.29
C ASP A 161 -28.09 14.50 49.42
N ASN A 162 -28.79 15.55 49.83
CA ASN A 162 -28.22 16.86 50.07
C ASN A 162 -27.98 17.16 51.57
N GLY A 163 -28.15 16.17 52.43
CA GLY A 163 -27.98 16.27 53.87
C GLY A 163 -29.06 17.07 54.61
N THR A 164 -30.23 17.32 53.98
CA THR A 164 -31.31 18.12 54.58
C THR A 164 -32.46 17.25 55.11
N CYS A 165 -32.26 15.96 55.31
CA CYS A 165 -33.26 15.05 55.86
C CYS A 165 -33.70 15.50 57.26
N ILE A 166 -35.01 15.56 57.51
CA ILE A 166 -35.63 15.94 58.75
C ILE A 166 -36.38 14.75 59.34
N SER A 167 -36.04 14.36 60.57
CA SER A 167 -36.71 13.26 61.23
C SER A 167 -38.14 13.66 61.69
N PHE A 168 -39.04 12.66 61.70
CA PHE A 168 -40.35 12.87 62.30
C PHE A 168 -40.21 13.22 63.80
N ILE A 169 -40.84 14.29 64.20
CA ILE A 169 -40.98 14.64 65.58
C ILE A 169 -42.44 14.39 66.01
N TYR A 170 -42.63 13.46 66.94
CA TYR A 170 -43.95 13.07 67.40
C TYR A 170 -44.31 13.89 68.66
N GLY A 171 -45.51 14.48 68.71
CA GLY A 171 -46.02 15.23 69.78
C GLY A 171 -47.48 15.71 69.55
N CYS A 172 -48.16 16.31 70.54
CA CYS A 172 -49.44 16.96 70.32
C CYS A 172 -49.22 18.22 69.49
N THR A 173 -49.98 18.43 68.42
CA THR A 173 -50.11 19.66 67.67
C THR A 173 -51.38 20.36 68.08
N ASP A 174 -51.31 21.17 69.17
CA ASP A 174 -52.44 21.96 69.67
C ASP A 174 -52.77 23.11 68.72
#